data_4d841939548816041ca6c054f485cdd7
#
_entry.id   4d841939548816041ca6c054f485cdd7
#
_cell.length_a   1.000
_cell.length_b   1.000
_cell.length_c   1.000
_cell.angle_alpha   90.00
_cell.angle_beta   90.00
_cell.angle_gamma   90.00
#
_symmetry.space_group_name_H-M   'P 1'
#
loop_
_entity.id
_entity.type
_entity.pdbx_description
1 polymer ?
#
loop_
_entity_poly.entity_id
_entity_poly.type
_entity_poly.pdbx_seq_one_letter_code
_entity_poly.pdbx_strand_id
1 'polypeptide(L)'
;VPCPPPGFEPLPAMAMVPLVGSIACGTPITAEQNIEQYIGVPAAWHADFALTCHGDSMAPTICDGDIVCIRCQPEVEQGEIAAVRIGEEATLKHFHRQGDTVMLLADNAAVCPPMVYTGPQLNEIRIEGRAVGFCRGL
;
A
#
# COMPACT_ATOMS: atom_id res chain seq x y z
N VAL A 1 -21.00 -24.33 -14.86
CA VAL A 1 -21.12 -22.88 -14.87
C VAL A 1 -21.62 -22.45 -16.24
N PRO A 2 -22.75 -21.75 -16.34
CA PRO A 2 -23.24 -21.30 -17.63
C PRO A 2 -22.25 -20.33 -18.26
N CYS A 3 -22.01 -20.52 -19.55
CA CYS A 3 -21.19 -19.58 -20.31
C CYS A 3 -21.99 -18.29 -20.57
N PRO A 4 -21.34 -17.10 -20.47
CA PRO A 4 -22.04 -15.87 -20.81
C PRO A 4 -22.42 -15.87 -22.31
N PRO A 5 -23.49 -15.16 -22.70
CA PRO A 5 -23.84 -15.00 -24.10
C PRO A 5 -22.70 -14.40 -24.92
N PRO A 6 -22.64 -14.63 -26.23
CA PRO A 6 -21.67 -13.98 -27.08
C PRO A 6 -21.70 -12.46 -26.95
N GLY A 7 -20.54 -11.82 -26.81
CA GLY A 7 -20.43 -10.38 -26.60
C GLY A 7 -20.40 -9.94 -25.15
N PHE A 8 -20.60 -10.85 -24.21
CA PHE A 8 -20.48 -10.58 -22.77
C PHE A 8 -19.28 -11.31 -22.19
N GLU A 9 -18.52 -10.59 -21.38
CA GLU A 9 -17.42 -11.17 -20.64
C GLU A 9 -17.83 -11.37 -19.18
N PRO A 10 -17.39 -12.45 -18.52
CA PRO A 10 -17.66 -12.62 -17.10
C PRO A 10 -16.99 -11.50 -16.32
N LEU A 11 -17.65 -11.03 -15.26
CA LEU A 11 -17.02 -10.07 -14.34
C LEU A 11 -15.80 -10.71 -13.68
N PRO A 12 -14.71 -9.95 -13.50
CA PRO A 12 -13.56 -10.48 -12.79
C PRO A 12 -13.95 -10.85 -11.36
N ALA A 13 -13.30 -11.90 -10.84
CA ALA A 13 -13.51 -12.28 -9.45
C ALA A 13 -13.07 -11.15 -8.53
N MET A 14 -13.89 -10.85 -7.53
CA MET A 14 -13.63 -9.79 -6.54
C MET A 14 -13.39 -10.40 -5.17
N ALA A 15 -12.52 -9.77 -4.41
CA ALA A 15 -12.26 -10.11 -3.02
C ALA A 15 -12.57 -8.89 -2.14
N MET A 16 -13.08 -9.15 -0.94
CA MET A 16 -13.32 -8.08 0.03
C MET A 16 -12.07 -7.94 0.91
N VAL A 17 -11.53 -6.74 0.98
CA VAL A 17 -10.36 -6.45 1.81
C VAL A 17 -10.66 -5.29 2.76
N PRO A 18 -10.04 -5.27 3.96
CA PRO A 18 -10.22 -4.17 4.89
C PRO A 18 -9.53 -2.91 4.40
N LEU A 19 -10.24 -1.78 4.48
CA LEU A 19 -9.66 -0.46 4.29
C LEU A 19 -9.20 0.03 5.66
N VAL A 20 -7.90 0.20 5.82
CA VAL A 20 -7.29 0.62 7.08
C VAL A 20 -7.31 2.14 7.15
N GLY A 21 -7.83 2.67 8.26
CA GLY A 21 -7.82 4.10 8.56
C GLY A 21 -6.70 4.46 9.51
N SER A 22 -7.06 5.07 10.64
CA SER A 22 -6.07 5.41 11.68
C SER A 22 -5.54 4.14 12.34
N ILE A 23 -4.24 4.10 12.55
CA ILE A 23 -3.57 2.95 13.15
C ILE A 23 -3.36 3.21 14.65
N ALA A 24 -3.93 2.35 15.49
CA ALA A 24 -3.73 2.46 16.94
C ALA A 24 -2.32 2.02 17.32
N CYS A 25 -1.74 2.70 18.30
CA CYS A 25 -0.38 2.44 18.77
C CYS A 25 -0.22 0.99 19.22
N GLY A 26 0.85 0.35 18.73
CA GLY A 26 1.20 -1.02 19.14
C GLY A 26 0.35 -2.12 18.54
N THR A 27 -0.63 -1.80 17.68
CA THR A 27 -1.46 -2.82 17.04
C THR A 27 -0.90 -3.25 15.68
N PRO A 28 -1.18 -4.49 15.23
CA PRO A 28 -0.96 -4.85 13.83
C PRO A 28 -1.78 -3.92 12.93
N ILE A 29 -1.27 -3.63 11.73
CA ILE A 29 -1.95 -2.70 10.81
C ILE A 29 -3.37 -3.16 10.46
N THR A 30 -3.59 -4.46 10.34
CA THR A 30 -4.90 -5.04 10.02
C THR A 30 -5.74 -5.38 11.24
N ALA A 31 -5.39 -4.85 12.42
CA ALA A 31 -6.21 -5.03 13.61
C ALA A 31 -7.61 -4.45 13.39
N GLU A 32 -8.61 -5.11 13.92
CA GLU A 32 -10.02 -4.76 13.71
C GLU A 32 -10.32 -3.30 14.03
N GLN A 33 -9.71 -2.77 15.08
CA GLN A 33 -9.91 -1.38 15.50
C GLN A 33 -9.35 -0.36 14.51
N ASN A 34 -8.49 -0.77 13.58
CA ASN A 34 -7.92 0.10 12.56
C ASN A 34 -8.73 0.07 11.26
N ILE A 35 -9.70 -0.82 11.13
CA ILE A 35 -10.46 -1.02 9.90
C ILE A 35 -11.66 -0.07 9.87
N GLU A 36 -11.75 0.76 8.81
CA GLU A 36 -12.87 1.65 8.58
C GLU A 36 -14.04 0.93 7.92
N GLN A 37 -13.76 0.12 6.90
CA GLN A 37 -14.76 -0.60 6.12
C GLN A 37 -14.07 -1.68 5.30
N TYR A 38 -14.87 -2.53 4.66
CA TYR A 38 -14.38 -3.52 3.70
C TYR A 38 -14.74 -3.04 2.30
N ILE A 39 -13.84 -3.22 1.35
CA ILE A 39 -14.02 -2.82 -0.04
C ILE A 39 -13.78 -4.00 -0.97
N GLY A 40 -14.42 -3.96 -2.15
CA GLY A 40 -14.21 -4.96 -3.19
C GLY A 40 -13.06 -4.58 -4.10
N VAL A 41 -12.13 -5.50 -4.30
CA VAL A 41 -10.98 -5.32 -5.19
C VAL A 41 -10.80 -6.56 -6.06
N PRO A 42 -10.10 -6.45 -7.21
CA PRO A 42 -9.84 -7.64 -8.03
C PRO A 42 -9.12 -8.73 -7.23
N ALA A 43 -9.68 -9.93 -7.22
CA ALA A 43 -9.09 -11.06 -6.50
C ALA A 43 -7.70 -11.41 -7.04
N ALA A 44 -7.45 -11.15 -8.32
CA ALA A 44 -6.17 -11.42 -8.96
C ALA A 44 -5.00 -10.64 -8.35
N TRP A 45 -5.28 -9.53 -7.67
CA TRP A 45 -4.23 -8.74 -7.02
C TRP A 45 -3.72 -9.41 -5.73
N HIS A 46 -4.49 -10.33 -5.16
CA HIS A 46 -4.15 -10.98 -3.88
C HIS A 46 -3.84 -9.97 -2.77
N ALA A 47 -4.59 -8.87 -2.76
CA ALA A 47 -4.42 -7.84 -1.73
C ALA A 47 -4.93 -8.34 -0.39
N ASP A 48 -4.27 -7.92 0.69
CA ASP A 48 -4.65 -8.27 2.05
C ASP A 48 -5.34 -7.12 2.77
N PHE A 49 -5.02 -5.89 2.39
CA PHE A 49 -5.67 -4.69 2.93
C PHE A 49 -5.48 -3.53 1.97
N ALA A 50 -6.11 -2.41 2.29
CA ALA A 50 -5.99 -1.19 1.49
C ALA A 50 -5.77 0.03 2.38
N LEU A 51 -5.14 1.04 1.81
CA LEU A 51 -4.86 2.33 2.45
C LEU A 51 -5.32 3.44 1.53
N THR A 52 -5.84 4.53 2.10
CA THR A 52 -6.12 5.74 1.33
C THR A 52 -4.84 6.58 1.26
N CYS A 53 -4.45 6.97 0.05
CA CYS A 53 -3.31 7.85 -0.16
C CYS A 53 -3.68 9.28 0.27
N HIS A 54 -2.87 9.87 1.12
CA HIS A 54 -3.01 11.26 1.54
C HIS A 54 -1.81 12.06 1.06
N GLY A 55 -2.11 13.18 0.40
CA GLY A 55 -1.07 14.07 -0.11
C GLY A 55 -0.55 13.69 -1.50
N ASP A 56 0.45 14.40 -1.96
CA ASP A 56 0.95 14.34 -3.33
C ASP A 56 2.36 13.76 -3.46
N SER A 57 2.87 13.11 -2.41
CA SER A 57 4.24 12.59 -2.42
C SER A 57 4.50 11.54 -3.49
N MET A 58 3.46 10.79 -3.87
CA MET A 58 3.56 9.74 -4.90
C MET A 58 2.88 10.13 -6.22
N ALA A 59 2.48 11.39 -6.36
CA ALA A 59 1.94 11.88 -7.62
C ALA A 59 3.04 11.92 -8.69
N PRO A 60 2.74 11.67 -9.96
CA PRO A 60 1.41 11.41 -10.51
C PRO A 60 0.99 9.94 -10.49
N THR A 61 1.84 9.03 -10.01
CA THR A 61 1.56 7.59 -10.03
C THR A 61 0.39 7.24 -9.12
N ILE A 62 0.46 7.68 -7.87
CA ILE A 62 -0.60 7.52 -6.88
C ILE A 62 -0.94 8.91 -6.38
N CYS A 63 -2.21 9.28 -6.50
CA CYS A 63 -2.68 10.62 -6.17
C CYS A 63 -3.45 10.64 -4.86
N ASP A 64 -3.57 11.84 -4.27
CA ASP A 64 -4.40 12.05 -3.08
C ASP A 64 -5.81 11.50 -3.29
N GLY A 65 -6.28 10.72 -2.34
CA GLY A 65 -7.60 10.09 -2.39
C GLY A 65 -7.64 8.71 -3.03
N ASP A 66 -6.58 8.27 -3.70
CA ASP A 66 -6.53 6.93 -4.28
C ASP A 66 -6.54 5.89 -3.15
N ILE A 67 -7.26 4.79 -3.39
CA ILE A 67 -7.25 3.64 -2.49
C ILE A 67 -6.24 2.64 -3.02
N VAL A 68 -5.17 2.43 -2.26
CA VAL A 68 -4.04 1.59 -2.67
C VAL A 68 -4.14 0.24 -1.98
N CYS A 69 -4.12 -0.82 -2.79
CA CYS A 69 -4.23 -2.20 -2.30
C CYS A 69 -2.86 -2.76 -2.02
N ILE A 70 -2.71 -3.40 -0.87
CA ILE A 70 -1.44 -3.87 -0.35
C ILE A 70 -1.49 -5.38 -0.11
N ARG A 71 -0.46 -6.08 -0.56
CA ARG A 71 -0.24 -7.47 -0.20
C ARG A 71 0.75 -7.51 0.96
N CYS A 72 0.34 -8.15 2.07
CA CYS A 72 1.20 -8.30 3.23
C CYS A 72 2.43 -9.14 2.88
N GLN A 73 3.60 -8.56 3.06
CA GLN A 73 4.87 -9.27 2.94
C GLN A 73 5.92 -8.49 3.71
N PRO A 74 6.87 -9.18 4.37
CA PRO A 74 7.86 -8.52 5.22
C PRO A 74 8.98 -7.84 4.45
N GLU A 75 9.13 -8.18 3.18
CA GLU A 75 10.16 -7.63 2.31
C GLU A 75 9.59 -7.33 0.94
N VAL A 76 10.17 -6.33 0.29
CA VAL A 76 9.84 -5.95 -1.10
C VAL A 76 11.14 -5.85 -1.89
N GLU A 77 11.02 -5.93 -3.21
CA GLU A 77 12.17 -5.81 -4.10
C GLU A 77 12.55 -4.34 -4.33
N GLN A 78 13.76 -4.15 -4.82
CA GLN A 78 14.27 -2.81 -5.13
C GLN A 78 13.35 -2.08 -6.10
N GLY A 79 12.99 -0.85 -5.76
CA GLY A 79 12.15 0.00 -6.59
C GLY A 79 10.64 -0.23 -6.49
N GLU A 80 10.21 -1.28 -5.81
CA GLU A 80 8.79 -1.53 -5.60
C GLU A 80 8.20 -0.50 -4.64
N ILE A 81 6.91 -0.21 -4.81
CA ILE A 81 6.19 0.66 -3.89
C ILE A 81 5.79 -0.16 -2.68
N ALA A 82 6.31 0.22 -1.53
CA ALA A 82 6.03 -0.44 -0.27
C ALA A 82 5.12 0.41 0.61
N ALA A 83 4.25 -0.26 1.37
CA ALA A 83 3.59 0.35 2.50
C ALA A 83 4.52 0.21 3.69
N VAL A 84 5.02 1.33 4.17
CA VAL A 84 5.99 1.38 5.26
C VAL A 84 5.35 2.04 6.47
N ARG A 85 5.39 1.35 7.60
CA ARG A 85 4.89 1.89 8.85
C ARG A 85 6.03 2.61 9.58
N ILE A 86 5.77 3.88 9.88
CA ILE A 86 6.70 4.73 10.64
C ILE A 86 5.93 5.24 11.84
N GLY A 87 6.21 4.67 13.03
CA GLY A 87 5.41 4.96 14.22
C GLY A 87 3.96 4.48 14.05
N GLU A 88 3.01 5.42 14.10
CA GLU A 88 1.58 5.13 13.98
C GLU A 88 1.03 5.45 12.58
N GLU A 89 1.89 5.79 11.64
CA GLU A 89 1.49 6.15 10.29
C GLU A 89 2.02 5.14 9.27
N ALA A 90 1.25 4.93 8.22
CA ALA A 90 1.70 4.16 7.06
C ALA A 90 1.90 5.13 5.89
N THR A 91 2.99 4.96 5.19
CA THR A 91 3.30 5.75 4.00
C THR A 91 3.62 4.83 2.83
N LEU A 92 3.43 5.35 1.62
CA LEU A 92 3.74 4.65 0.38
C LEU A 92 4.97 5.31 -0.24
N LYS A 93 6.01 4.53 -0.47
CA LYS A 93 7.26 5.00 -1.04
C LYS A 93 7.92 3.90 -1.85
N HIS A 94 8.74 4.27 -2.81
CA HIS A 94 9.62 3.32 -3.48
C HIS A 94 10.71 2.90 -2.50
N PHE A 95 10.89 1.59 -2.38
CA PHE A 95 11.85 1.01 -1.46
C PHE A 95 13.17 0.73 -2.16
N HIS A 96 14.27 1.18 -1.58
CA HIS A 96 15.62 0.84 -2.01
C HIS A 96 16.46 0.47 -0.80
N ARG A 97 17.21 -0.60 -0.92
CA ARG A 97 18.11 -1.03 0.14
C ARG A 97 19.49 -1.31 -0.41
N GLN A 98 20.50 -0.81 0.30
CA GLN A 98 21.90 -1.08 0.01
C GLN A 98 22.62 -1.34 1.32
N GLY A 99 22.93 -2.61 1.59
CA GLY A 99 23.53 -3.00 2.88
C GLY A 99 22.61 -2.66 4.04
N ASP A 100 23.13 -1.86 4.98
CA ASP A 100 22.40 -1.43 6.16
C ASP A 100 21.63 -0.13 5.94
N THR A 101 21.58 0.37 4.71
CA THR A 101 20.91 1.63 4.40
C THR A 101 19.64 1.34 3.60
N VAL A 102 18.52 1.89 4.08
CA VAL A 102 17.23 1.87 3.39
C VAL A 102 16.88 3.29 2.99
N MET A 103 16.50 3.46 1.72
CA MET A 103 16.02 4.73 1.21
C MET A 103 14.56 4.57 0.80
N LEU A 104 13.73 5.51 1.22
CA LEU A 104 12.33 5.58 0.85
C LEU A 104 12.17 6.80 -0.07
N LEU A 105 11.86 6.53 -1.33
CA LEU A 105 11.81 7.57 -2.36
C LEU A 105 10.38 7.85 -2.80
N ALA A 106 10.01 9.12 -2.79
CA ALA A 106 8.74 9.59 -3.32
C ALA A 106 8.87 9.86 -4.83
N ASP A 107 7.78 9.68 -5.58
CA ASP A 107 7.75 10.07 -7.00
C ASP A 107 7.79 11.58 -7.16
N ASN A 108 7.26 12.30 -6.18
CA ASN A 108 7.30 13.77 -6.16
C ASN A 108 8.30 14.26 -5.12
N ALA A 109 9.57 14.35 -5.51
CA ALA A 109 10.65 14.73 -4.61
C ALA A 109 10.53 16.19 -4.12
N ALA A 110 9.79 17.04 -4.82
CA ALA A 110 9.56 18.42 -4.39
C ALA A 110 8.67 18.48 -3.14
N VAL A 111 7.77 17.51 -2.98
CA VAL A 111 6.89 17.40 -1.81
C VAL A 111 7.54 16.63 -0.69
N CYS A 112 8.25 15.56 -1.03
CA CYS A 112 8.88 14.68 -0.05
C CYS A 112 10.30 14.31 -0.50
N PRO A 113 11.33 14.87 0.13
CA PRO A 113 12.71 14.50 -0.17
C PRO A 113 13.00 13.06 0.24
N PRO A 114 14.06 12.45 -0.29
CA PRO A 114 14.43 11.08 0.08
C PRO A 114 14.56 10.92 1.60
N MET A 115 13.99 9.82 2.11
CA MET A 115 14.09 9.45 3.53
C MET A 115 15.11 8.33 3.64
N VAL A 116 16.12 8.52 4.49
CA VAL A 116 17.23 7.58 4.63
C VAL A 116 17.28 7.05 6.05
N TYR A 117 17.35 5.72 6.18
CA TYR A 117 17.45 5.03 7.46
C TYR A 117 18.66 4.11 7.44
N THR A 118 19.53 4.23 8.44
CA THR A 118 20.75 3.43 8.53
C THR A 118 20.93 2.87 9.94
N GLY A 119 21.53 1.67 10.03
CA GLY A 119 21.86 1.05 11.30
C GLY A 119 20.68 0.92 12.25
N PRO A 120 20.77 1.44 13.48
CA PRO A 120 19.68 1.34 14.47
C PRO A 120 18.40 2.04 14.02
N GLN A 121 18.46 3.00 13.11
CA GLN A 121 17.30 3.70 12.60
C GLN A 121 16.34 2.77 11.84
N LEU A 122 16.85 1.62 11.36
CA LEU A 122 16.01 0.62 10.68
C LEU A 122 14.93 0.06 11.61
N ASN A 123 15.11 0.16 12.92
CA ASN A 123 14.10 -0.27 13.89
C ASN A 123 12.91 0.69 13.97
N GLU A 124 13.02 1.88 13.39
CA GLU A 124 11.95 2.89 13.37
C GLU A 124 10.93 2.63 12.25
N ILE A 125 11.28 1.78 11.29
CA ILE A 125 10.43 1.50 10.13
C ILE A 125 10.09 0.02 10.08
N ARG A 126 8.91 -0.26 9.49
CA ARG A 126 8.46 -1.63 9.26
C ARG A 126 7.77 -1.72 7.90
N ILE A 127 8.19 -2.67 7.08
CA ILE A 127 7.52 -2.93 5.82
C ILE A 127 6.27 -3.75 6.12
N GLU A 128 5.11 -3.18 5.80
CA GLU A 128 3.84 -3.88 5.97
C GLU A 128 3.46 -4.70 4.73
N GLY A 129 3.90 -4.26 3.56
CA GLY A 129 3.63 -4.99 2.34
C GLY A 129 3.99 -4.23 1.09
N ARG A 130 3.60 -4.81 -0.04
CA ARG A 130 3.81 -4.25 -1.38
C ARG A 130 2.51 -3.72 -1.96
N ALA A 131 2.54 -2.55 -2.57
CA ALA A 131 1.41 -2.03 -3.34
C ALA A 131 1.22 -2.87 -4.60
N VAL A 132 0.04 -3.40 -4.80
CA VAL A 132 -0.27 -4.29 -5.92
C VAL A 132 -1.27 -3.68 -6.91
N GLY A 133 -1.93 -2.60 -6.53
CA GLY A 133 -2.87 -1.89 -7.38
C GLY A 133 -3.52 -0.75 -6.64
N PHE A 134 -4.28 0.07 -7.36
CA PHE A 134 -5.04 1.14 -6.73
C PHE A 134 -6.38 1.34 -7.44
N CYS A 135 -7.34 1.92 -6.71
CA CYS A 135 -8.66 2.28 -7.21
C CYS A 135 -8.85 3.79 -7.12
N ARG A 136 -9.41 4.35 -8.17
CA ARG A 136 -9.66 5.78 -8.26
C ARG A 136 -11.04 6.02 -8.84
N GLY A 137 -11.83 6.89 -8.20
CA GLY A 137 -13.10 7.32 -8.73
C GLY A 137 -12.94 8.41 -9.80
N LEU A 138 -13.98 8.63 -10.54
CA LEU A 138 -14.01 9.72 -11.51
C LEU A 138 -14.40 11.04 -10.86
#